data_cc5179594540a27c8ad4b8cea09f42d4
#
_entry.id   cc5179594540a27c8ad4b8cea09f42d4
#
_cell.length_a   1.000
_cell.length_b   1.000
_cell.length_c   1.000
_cell.angle_alpha   90.00
_cell.angle_beta   90.00
_cell.angle_gamma   90.00
#
_symmetry.space_group_name_H-M   'P 1'
#
loop_
_entity.id
_entity.type
_entity.pdbx_description
1 polymer ?
#
loop_
_entity_poly.entity_id
_entity_poly.type
_entity_poly.pdbx_seq_one_letter_code
_entity_poly.pdbx_strand_id
1 'polypeptide(L)'
;MTADTELEERRLKLELRLAQIERLEKCQNSFLPFVKTLWPEFIAGTHHKIIADKLERVARGELKRLIVNMPPRHTKSEFASFLFPAWMVGRNPAMKIIQATHTTELAVNFGRKVKNLLERDDYLEIFPDAKLSSDSKASGRWDTVRGGMYYAVGVGSNLAGRGADLCIIDDPHSEQTAMSTTGFDDAWDWYTGGPRQRLQPGGSIILVMTRWNEKDLTGQLIRSMARDPLADQWEVVEFPMELPSGEPVWPEYWSMEDLTAVKASIPPSKWNAQYQQNPTGEENSILKREWWKVWDKDSVPHLEYVIQSYDTAFSKKESADYSAITTWGVFYPNESRGGPNLILLDSKKGRWDFPELKEVAYEAYKFWDPETVIIEAKASGMPLTHELRNMGIPVVNFTPSRGNDKLSRVHSIAPLLESGMVWVPDASWADELVEECAAFPNGEHDDLVDSTTQALMRYRQGNFVQLPSDDFEDEDEMRVTVAYYG
;
A
#
# COMPACT_ATOMS: atom_id res chain seq x y z
N MET A 1 48.60 -46.92 12.58
CA MET A 1 47.66 -45.96 13.19
C MET A 1 47.70 -46.20 14.69
N THR A 2 47.96 -45.25 15.50
CA THR A 2 48.00 -45.39 16.96
C THR A 2 46.57 -45.39 17.51
N ALA A 3 46.34 -46.08 18.63
CA ALA A 3 45.00 -46.15 19.29
C ALA A 3 44.39 -44.75 19.55
N ASP A 4 45.25 -43.72 19.78
CA ASP A 4 44.84 -42.33 19.95
C ASP A 4 44.23 -41.75 18.65
N THR A 5 44.78 -42.09 17.47
CA THR A 5 44.26 -41.61 16.17
C THR A 5 42.87 -42.22 15.86
N GLU A 6 42.65 -43.49 16.22
CA GLU A 6 41.34 -44.12 16.07
C GLU A 6 40.29 -43.56 17.02
N LEU A 7 40.71 -43.18 18.23
CA LEU A 7 39.81 -42.57 19.21
C LEU A 7 39.38 -41.15 18.76
N GLU A 8 40.32 -40.40 18.22
CA GLU A 8 40.08 -39.06 17.69
C GLU A 8 39.19 -39.04 16.45
N GLU A 9 39.39 -39.98 15.50
CA GLU A 9 38.48 -40.17 14.37
C GLU A 9 37.05 -40.56 14.80
N ARG A 10 36.95 -41.41 15.82
CA ARG A 10 35.63 -41.85 16.34
C ARG A 10 34.90 -40.71 17.04
N ARG A 11 35.62 -39.89 17.78
CA ARG A 11 35.12 -38.68 18.42
C ARG A 11 34.60 -37.69 17.35
N LEU A 12 35.37 -37.39 16.33
CA LEU A 12 35.00 -36.48 15.25
C LEU A 12 33.76 -36.96 14.50
N LYS A 13 33.65 -38.25 14.20
CA LYS A 13 32.49 -38.87 13.60
C LYS A 13 31.21 -38.72 14.46
N LEU A 14 31.34 -38.84 15.79
CA LEU A 14 30.24 -38.66 16.72
C LEU A 14 29.80 -37.19 16.79
N GLU A 15 30.75 -36.25 16.87
CA GLU A 15 30.48 -34.82 16.86
C GLU A 15 29.79 -34.37 15.57
N LEU A 16 30.23 -34.85 14.40
CA LEU A 16 29.57 -34.60 13.11
C LEU A 16 28.14 -35.16 13.06
N ARG A 17 27.94 -36.39 13.58
CA ARG A 17 26.62 -37.01 13.62
C ARG A 17 25.68 -36.27 14.57
N LEU A 18 26.17 -35.80 15.71
CA LEU A 18 25.38 -34.99 16.64
C LEU A 18 24.97 -33.67 16.01
N ALA A 19 25.90 -32.95 15.37
CA ALA A 19 25.60 -31.70 14.67
C ALA A 19 24.58 -31.89 13.53
N GLN A 20 24.63 -33.02 12.81
CA GLN A 20 23.66 -33.38 11.80
C GLN A 20 22.25 -33.60 12.42
N ILE A 21 22.16 -34.34 13.50
CA ILE A 21 20.90 -34.59 14.22
C ILE A 21 20.30 -33.25 14.71
N GLU A 22 21.11 -32.41 15.37
CA GLU A 22 20.67 -31.08 15.83
C GLU A 22 20.18 -30.19 14.67
N ARG A 23 20.85 -30.23 13.52
CA ARG A 23 20.41 -29.52 12.31
C ARG A 23 19.05 -30.00 11.83
N LEU A 24 18.85 -31.34 11.74
CA LEU A 24 17.58 -31.94 11.31
C LEU A 24 16.45 -31.61 12.28
N GLU A 25 16.68 -31.70 13.58
CA GLU A 25 15.71 -31.33 14.61
C GLU A 25 15.32 -29.86 14.52
N LYS A 26 16.29 -28.96 14.28
CA LYS A 26 15.99 -27.53 14.04
C LYS A 26 15.11 -27.34 12.80
N CYS A 27 15.37 -28.03 11.70
CA CYS A 27 14.55 -27.97 10.49
C CYS A 27 13.13 -28.53 10.72
N GLN A 28 12.98 -29.57 11.52
CA GLN A 28 11.66 -30.13 11.86
C GLN A 28 10.84 -29.20 12.75
N ASN A 29 11.47 -28.49 13.67
CA ASN A 29 10.80 -27.68 14.69
C ASN A 29 10.64 -26.21 14.32
N SER A 30 11.49 -25.68 13.44
CA SER A 30 11.50 -24.27 13.04
C SER A 30 11.51 -24.11 11.52
N PHE A 31 10.63 -23.24 11.03
CA PHE A 31 10.41 -23.06 9.61
C PHE A 31 11.58 -22.37 8.90
N LEU A 32 12.14 -21.30 9.49
CA LEU A 32 13.24 -20.58 8.85
C LEU A 32 14.54 -21.40 8.70
N PRO A 33 14.97 -22.24 9.65
CA PRO A 33 16.05 -23.20 9.44
C PRO A 33 15.78 -24.19 8.31
N PHE A 34 14.53 -24.69 8.19
CA PHE A 34 14.10 -25.54 7.09
C PHE A 34 14.25 -24.82 5.74
N VAL A 35 13.74 -23.57 5.64
CA VAL A 35 13.89 -22.75 4.43
C VAL A 35 15.36 -22.60 4.04
N LYS A 36 16.23 -22.19 4.96
CA LYS A 36 17.66 -21.98 4.69
C LYS A 36 18.41 -23.25 4.31
N THR A 37 17.95 -24.40 4.78
CA THR A 37 18.56 -25.69 4.43
C THR A 37 18.20 -26.14 3.01
N LEU A 38 16.95 -25.93 2.59
CA LEU A 38 16.46 -26.36 1.28
C LEU A 38 16.61 -25.32 0.17
N TRP A 39 16.88 -24.09 0.56
CA TRP A 39 17.14 -22.96 -0.33
C TRP A 39 18.39 -22.18 0.11
N PRO A 40 19.61 -22.69 -0.22
CA PRO A 40 20.86 -22.12 0.24
C PRO A 40 21.10 -20.65 -0.16
N GLU A 41 20.60 -20.24 -1.35
CA GLU A 41 20.76 -18.89 -1.87
C GLU A 41 19.74 -17.89 -1.27
N PHE A 42 18.93 -18.33 -0.32
CA PHE A 42 17.92 -17.49 0.30
C PHE A 42 18.51 -16.37 1.14
N ILE A 43 18.22 -15.14 0.77
CA ILE A 43 18.62 -13.93 1.51
C ILE A 43 17.53 -13.59 2.51
N ALA A 44 17.79 -13.77 3.79
CA ALA A 44 16.80 -13.57 4.83
C ALA A 44 16.76 -12.10 5.28
N GLY A 45 15.65 -11.41 5.08
CA GLY A 45 15.35 -10.10 5.67
C GLY A 45 14.56 -10.22 6.99
N THR A 46 14.33 -9.10 7.66
CA THR A 46 13.59 -9.04 8.93
C THR A 46 12.14 -9.49 8.78
N HIS A 47 11.46 -9.10 7.69
CA HIS A 47 10.10 -9.52 7.40
C HIS A 47 9.95 -11.05 7.29
N HIS A 48 10.95 -11.75 6.76
CA HIS A 48 10.93 -13.21 6.69
C HIS A 48 10.91 -13.88 8.07
N LYS A 49 11.61 -13.29 9.06
CA LYS A 49 11.59 -13.80 10.44
C LYS A 49 10.20 -13.64 11.06
N ILE A 50 9.55 -12.51 10.79
CA ILE A 50 8.19 -12.24 11.28
C ILE A 50 7.20 -13.21 10.63
N ILE A 51 7.24 -13.40 9.31
CA ILE A 51 6.37 -14.34 8.60
C ILE A 51 6.60 -15.77 9.10
N ALA A 52 7.85 -16.18 9.27
CA ALA A 52 8.19 -17.53 9.76
C ALA A 52 7.60 -17.78 11.15
N ASP A 53 7.70 -16.82 12.08
CA ASP A 53 7.07 -16.91 13.40
C ASP A 53 5.54 -17.10 13.29
N LYS A 54 4.86 -16.29 12.45
CA LYS A 54 3.41 -16.42 12.25
C LYS A 54 3.03 -17.78 11.65
N LEU A 55 3.77 -18.27 10.67
CA LEU A 55 3.56 -19.58 10.07
C LEU A 55 3.81 -20.71 11.08
N GLU A 56 4.83 -20.59 11.92
CA GLU A 56 5.07 -21.55 13.01
C GLU A 56 3.92 -21.56 14.04
N ARG A 57 3.35 -20.41 14.38
CA ARG A 57 2.15 -20.33 15.24
C ARG A 57 0.94 -20.99 14.58
N VAL A 58 0.77 -20.85 13.25
CA VAL A 58 -0.26 -21.62 12.51
C VAL A 58 0.00 -23.12 12.62
N ALA A 59 1.25 -23.55 12.44
CA ALA A 59 1.63 -24.96 12.50
C ALA A 59 1.40 -25.58 13.90
N ARG A 60 1.56 -24.80 14.98
CA ARG A 60 1.25 -25.22 16.35
C ARG A 60 -0.24 -25.14 16.69
N GLY A 61 -1.06 -24.59 15.78
CA GLY A 61 -2.49 -24.42 15.98
C GLY A 61 -2.88 -23.25 16.90
N GLU A 62 -1.94 -22.38 17.23
CA GLU A 62 -2.13 -21.17 18.04
C GLU A 62 -2.78 -20.04 17.24
N LEU A 63 -2.52 -20.00 15.93
CA LEU A 63 -3.07 -19.01 15.00
C LEU A 63 -3.90 -19.71 13.92
N LYS A 64 -5.18 -19.37 13.82
CA LYS A 64 -6.11 -20.04 12.89
C LYS A 64 -6.41 -19.23 11.63
N ARG A 65 -6.24 -17.93 11.68
CA ARG A 65 -6.56 -17.00 10.61
C ARG A 65 -5.42 -16.01 10.47
N LEU A 66 -4.66 -16.11 9.39
CA LEU A 66 -3.51 -15.27 9.11
C LEU A 66 -3.67 -14.59 7.76
N ILE A 67 -3.53 -13.29 7.73
CA ILE A 67 -3.38 -12.48 6.51
C ILE A 67 -1.95 -11.93 6.47
N VAL A 68 -1.28 -12.09 5.33
CA VAL A 68 0.02 -11.47 5.06
C VAL A 68 -0.07 -10.69 3.76
N ASN A 69 -0.01 -9.38 3.85
CA ASN A 69 0.04 -8.48 2.71
C ASN A 69 1.47 -7.98 2.51
N MET A 70 1.97 -8.10 1.29
CA MET A 70 3.32 -7.64 0.98
C MET A 70 3.51 -7.41 -0.52
N PRO A 71 4.52 -6.61 -0.90
CA PRO A 71 4.75 -6.24 -2.28
C PRO A 71 5.06 -7.43 -3.19
N PRO A 72 4.93 -7.27 -4.51
CA PRO A 72 5.46 -8.24 -5.47
C PRO A 72 6.95 -8.50 -5.26
N ARG A 73 7.41 -9.71 -5.57
CA ARG A 73 8.84 -10.11 -5.51
C ARG A 73 9.48 -10.12 -4.11
N HIS A 74 8.66 -10.18 -3.04
CA HIS A 74 9.14 -10.29 -1.65
C HIS A 74 8.96 -11.71 -1.07
N THR A 75 8.93 -12.73 -1.92
CA THR A 75 8.93 -14.17 -1.56
C THR A 75 7.66 -14.70 -0.85
N LYS A 76 6.55 -13.92 -0.80
CA LYS A 76 5.32 -14.35 -0.12
C LYS A 76 4.83 -15.73 -0.56
N SER A 77 4.77 -15.96 -1.88
CA SER A 77 4.30 -17.23 -2.45
C SER A 77 5.30 -18.37 -2.24
N GLU A 78 6.61 -18.09 -2.29
CA GLU A 78 7.62 -19.12 -2.01
C GLU A 78 7.55 -19.61 -0.55
N PHE A 79 7.26 -18.69 0.38
CA PHE A 79 7.06 -19.04 1.79
C PHE A 79 5.73 -19.77 2.01
N ALA A 80 4.61 -19.14 1.64
CA ALA A 80 3.29 -19.62 2.00
C ALA A 80 2.77 -20.76 1.12
N SER A 81 3.09 -20.74 -0.20
CA SER A 81 2.49 -21.67 -1.16
C SER A 81 3.41 -22.79 -1.62
N PHE A 82 4.72 -22.68 -1.34
CA PHE A 82 5.69 -23.71 -1.70
C PHE A 82 6.35 -24.35 -0.47
N LEU A 83 7.11 -23.61 0.32
CA LEU A 83 7.92 -24.16 1.40
C LEU A 83 7.08 -24.54 2.63
N PHE A 84 6.09 -23.72 2.99
CA PHE A 84 5.26 -23.98 4.16
C PHE A 84 4.38 -25.23 4.02
N PRO A 85 3.64 -25.46 2.93
CA PRO A 85 2.90 -26.71 2.78
C PRO A 85 3.81 -27.93 2.77
N ALA A 86 5.01 -27.85 2.19
CA ALA A 86 5.98 -28.93 2.29
C ALA A 86 6.40 -29.22 3.73
N TRP A 87 6.70 -28.17 4.50
CA TRP A 87 7.06 -28.29 5.91
C TRP A 87 5.92 -28.85 6.75
N MET A 88 4.67 -28.45 6.47
CA MET A 88 3.48 -28.95 7.16
C MET A 88 3.23 -30.44 6.89
N VAL A 89 3.38 -30.89 5.63
CA VAL A 89 3.30 -32.32 5.25
C VAL A 89 4.42 -33.12 5.91
N GLY A 90 5.62 -32.55 6.00
CA GLY A 90 6.73 -33.18 6.72
C GLY A 90 6.42 -33.45 8.19
N ARG A 91 5.85 -32.47 8.87
CA ARG A 91 5.46 -32.56 10.29
C ARG A 91 4.22 -33.44 10.54
N ASN A 92 3.27 -33.39 9.62
CA ASN A 92 2.04 -34.17 9.69
C ASN A 92 1.67 -34.73 8.31
N PRO A 93 2.19 -35.89 7.92
CA PRO A 93 1.91 -36.50 6.62
C PRO A 93 0.44 -36.91 6.39
N ALA A 94 -0.42 -36.82 7.40
CA ALA A 94 -1.85 -37.10 7.27
C ALA A 94 -2.67 -35.79 7.00
N MET A 95 -2.03 -34.62 6.95
CA MET A 95 -2.68 -33.33 6.77
C MET A 95 -3.33 -33.18 5.40
N LYS A 96 -4.51 -32.57 5.36
CA LYS A 96 -5.22 -32.20 4.13
C LYS A 96 -5.08 -30.72 3.85
N ILE A 97 -4.46 -30.38 2.73
CA ILE A 97 -4.15 -29.01 2.32
C ILE A 97 -4.93 -28.66 1.06
N ILE A 98 -5.61 -27.52 1.07
CA ILE A 98 -6.14 -26.86 -0.12
C ILE A 98 -5.25 -25.65 -0.41
N GLN A 99 -4.72 -25.59 -1.63
CA GLN A 99 -3.94 -24.48 -2.15
C GLN A 99 -4.72 -23.77 -3.24
N ALA A 100 -5.04 -22.50 -3.05
CA ALA A 100 -5.78 -21.69 -4.01
C ALA A 100 -4.95 -20.50 -4.50
N THR A 101 -5.09 -20.18 -5.79
CA THR A 101 -4.56 -18.95 -6.41
C THR A 101 -5.59 -18.39 -7.39
N HIS A 102 -5.35 -17.20 -7.96
CA HIS A 102 -6.29 -16.61 -8.94
C HIS A 102 -6.52 -17.50 -10.18
N THR A 103 -5.58 -18.39 -10.55
CA THR A 103 -5.78 -19.39 -11.63
C THR A 103 -5.45 -20.81 -11.17
N THR A 104 -6.17 -21.78 -11.71
CA THR A 104 -5.88 -23.20 -11.45
C THR A 104 -4.48 -23.59 -11.93
N GLU A 105 -4.01 -23.02 -13.04
CA GLU A 105 -2.68 -23.30 -13.59
C GLU A 105 -1.57 -22.92 -12.60
N LEU A 106 -1.66 -21.75 -12.00
CA LEU A 106 -0.68 -21.30 -11.01
C LEU A 106 -0.72 -22.18 -9.75
N ALA A 107 -1.91 -22.52 -9.27
CA ALA A 107 -2.07 -23.42 -8.12
C ALA A 107 -1.44 -24.80 -8.40
N VAL A 108 -1.66 -25.36 -9.60
CA VAL A 108 -1.06 -26.64 -10.04
C VAL A 108 0.47 -26.54 -10.14
N ASN A 109 1.01 -25.39 -10.55
CA ASN A 109 2.45 -25.16 -10.57
C ASN A 109 3.05 -25.23 -9.15
N PHE A 110 2.41 -24.62 -8.16
CA PHE A 110 2.81 -24.76 -6.76
C PHE A 110 2.70 -26.21 -6.29
N GLY A 111 1.60 -26.89 -6.60
CA GLY A 111 1.43 -28.32 -6.28
C GLY A 111 2.55 -29.20 -6.83
N ARG A 112 3.02 -28.90 -8.06
CA ARG A 112 4.18 -29.57 -8.68
C ARG A 112 5.48 -29.26 -7.94
N LYS A 113 5.73 -27.99 -7.59
CA LYS A 113 6.92 -27.59 -6.83
C LYS A 113 6.97 -28.30 -5.48
N VAL A 114 5.86 -28.28 -4.73
CA VAL A 114 5.76 -28.97 -3.43
C VAL A 114 6.01 -30.47 -3.60
N LYS A 115 5.33 -31.13 -4.55
CA LYS A 115 5.50 -32.55 -4.84
C LYS A 115 6.96 -32.90 -5.12
N ASN A 116 7.61 -32.15 -6.02
CA ASN A 116 9.01 -32.40 -6.37
C ASN A 116 9.94 -32.21 -5.16
N LEU A 117 9.64 -31.26 -4.27
CA LEU A 117 10.40 -31.05 -3.05
C LEU A 117 10.29 -32.25 -2.10
N LEU A 118 9.09 -32.83 -1.94
CA LEU A 118 8.86 -34.01 -1.10
C LEU A 118 9.61 -35.26 -1.60
N GLU A 119 9.99 -35.30 -2.88
CA GLU A 119 10.74 -36.42 -3.50
C GLU A 119 12.27 -36.21 -3.42
N ARG A 120 12.77 -35.07 -2.94
CA ARG A 120 14.21 -34.78 -2.81
C ARG A 120 14.83 -35.52 -1.62
N ASP A 121 16.04 -36.01 -1.79
CA ASP A 121 16.77 -36.74 -0.74
C ASP A 121 17.01 -35.85 0.51
N ASP A 122 17.38 -34.60 0.34
CA ASP A 122 17.61 -33.67 1.43
C ASP A 122 16.34 -33.33 2.23
N TYR A 123 15.17 -33.32 1.58
CA TYR A 123 13.89 -33.18 2.25
C TYR A 123 13.55 -34.47 3.04
N LEU A 124 13.75 -35.63 2.42
CA LEU A 124 13.48 -36.94 3.05
C LEU A 124 14.45 -37.23 4.20
N GLU A 125 15.66 -36.67 4.19
CA GLU A 125 16.55 -36.68 5.35
C GLU A 125 15.93 -35.97 6.56
N ILE A 126 15.25 -34.84 6.34
CA ILE A 126 14.57 -34.09 7.40
C ILE A 126 13.26 -34.80 7.82
N PHE A 127 12.46 -35.27 6.86
CA PHE A 127 11.12 -35.81 7.05
C PHE A 127 10.95 -37.22 6.40
N PRO A 128 11.53 -38.28 6.95
CA PRO A 128 11.57 -39.60 6.31
C PRO A 128 10.19 -40.27 6.15
N ASP A 129 9.18 -39.85 6.93
CA ASP A 129 7.82 -40.38 6.89
C ASP A 129 6.90 -39.66 5.90
N ALA A 130 7.31 -38.52 5.35
CA ALA A 130 6.52 -37.69 4.43
C ALA A 130 6.58 -38.21 2.99
N LYS A 131 6.15 -39.48 2.76
CA LYS A 131 6.21 -40.16 1.46
C LYS A 131 4.90 -40.01 0.70
N LEU A 132 5.05 -39.76 -0.61
CA LEU A 132 3.91 -39.73 -1.53
C LEU A 132 3.36 -41.16 -1.79
N SER A 133 2.04 -41.25 -1.99
CA SER A 133 1.40 -42.49 -2.42
C SER A 133 1.82 -42.83 -3.85
N SER A 134 2.05 -44.10 -4.12
CA SER A 134 2.58 -44.61 -5.41
C SER A 134 1.67 -44.34 -6.62
N ASP A 135 0.37 -44.15 -6.39
CA ASP A 135 -0.66 -43.83 -7.38
C ASP A 135 -0.90 -42.31 -7.56
N SER A 136 -0.28 -41.49 -6.71
CA SER A 136 -0.42 -40.00 -6.72
C SER A 136 0.48 -39.34 -7.75
N LYS A 137 0.08 -39.36 -9.04
CA LYS A 137 0.91 -38.85 -10.15
C LYS A 137 0.59 -37.42 -10.58
N ALA A 138 -0.60 -36.89 -10.28
CA ALA A 138 -1.03 -35.59 -10.74
C ALA A 138 -0.33 -34.44 -9.98
N SER A 139 0.04 -33.36 -10.67
CA SER A 139 0.69 -32.20 -10.07
C SER A 139 -0.26 -31.37 -9.21
N GLY A 140 -1.54 -31.28 -9.58
CA GLY A 140 -2.53 -30.49 -8.87
C GLY A 140 -3.26 -31.23 -7.77
N ARG A 141 -3.08 -32.55 -7.68
CA ARG A 141 -3.65 -33.39 -6.62
C ARG A 141 -2.77 -34.59 -6.37
N TRP A 142 -2.33 -34.72 -5.14
CA TRP A 142 -1.56 -35.85 -4.70
C TRP A 142 -1.85 -36.19 -3.24
N ASP A 143 -1.62 -37.44 -2.90
CA ASP A 143 -1.89 -38.01 -1.58
C ASP A 143 -0.60 -38.55 -0.99
N THR A 144 -0.50 -38.60 0.33
CA THR A 144 0.60 -39.23 1.06
C THR A 144 0.23 -40.64 1.47
N VAL A 145 1.22 -41.49 1.76
CA VAL A 145 0.99 -42.85 2.30
C VAL A 145 0.29 -42.86 3.66
N ARG A 146 0.25 -41.74 4.35
CA ARG A 146 -0.43 -41.55 5.65
C ARG A 146 -1.86 -40.99 5.51
N GLY A 147 -2.38 -40.86 4.28
CA GLY A 147 -3.74 -40.37 4.02
C GLY A 147 -3.90 -38.85 4.02
N GLY A 148 -2.80 -38.11 4.02
CA GLY A 148 -2.82 -36.67 3.74
C GLY A 148 -3.10 -36.41 2.28
N MET A 149 -3.58 -35.20 1.98
CA MET A 149 -3.97 -34.78 0.63
C MET A 149 -3.53 -33.33 0.37
N TYR A 150 -3.01 -33.10 -0.83
CA TYR A 150 -2.84 -31.74 -1.38
C TYR A 150 -3.74 -31.57 -2.58
N TYR A 151 -4.46 -30.45 -2.62
CA TYR A 151 -5.36 -30.11 -3.70
C TYR A 151 -5.18 -28.66 -4.14
N ALA A 152 -4.76 -28.49 -5.39
CA ALA A 152 -4.56 -27.20 -6.04
C ALA A 152 -5.83 -26.76 -6.79
N VAL A 153 -6.22 -25.47 -6.65
CA VAL A 153 -7.47 -24.95 -7.20
C VAL A 153 -7.33 -23.46 -7.54
N GLY A 154 -8.04 -23.02 -8.58
CA GLY A 154 -8.21 -21.58 -8.88
C GLY A 154 -9.39 -20.98 -8.14
N VAL A 155 -9.35 -19.68 -7.88
CA VAL A 155 -10.52 -18.91 -7.40
C VAL A 155 -11.70 -19.11 -8.36
N GLY A 156 -12.91 -19.22 -7.82
CA GLY A 156 -14.12 -19.55 -8.59
C GLY A 156 -14.35 -21.04 -8.84
N SER A 157 -13.37 -21.91 -8.57
CA SER A 157 -13.52 -23.35 -8.77
C SER A 157 -14.33 -24.01 -7.66
N ASN A 158 -15.00 -25.13 -7.99
CA ASN A 158 -15.80 -25.89 -7.04
C ASN A 158 -14.94 -26.73 -6.08
N LEU A 159 -15.16 -26.56 -4.78
CA LEU A 159 -14.51 -27.28 -3.68
C LEU A 159 -15.42 -28.34 -3.02
N ALA A 160 -16.59 -28.65 -3.60
CA ALA A 160 -17.55 -29.58 -3.01
C ALA A 160 -16.91 -30.95 -2.72
N GLY A 161 -17.27 -31.53 -1.55
CA GLY A 161 -16.81 -32.86 -1.14
C GLY A 161 -15.36 -32.95 -0.64
N ARG A 162 -14.67 -31.81 -0.41
CA ARG A 162 -13.28 -31.80 0.05
C ARG A 162 -13.17 -31.10 1.39
N GLY A 163 -12.54 -31.75 2.37
CA GLY A 163 -12.21 -31.14 3.66
C GLY A 163 -10.74 -30.75 3.72
N ALA A 164 -10.39 -29.71 4.47
CA ALA A 164 -9.02 -29.26 4.67
C ALA A 164 -8.73 -28.96 6.14
N ASP A 165 -7.53 -29.33 6.59
CA ASP A 165 -6.95 -28.90 7.86
C ASP A 165 -6.24 -27.56 7.72
N LEU A 166 -5.74 -27.28 6.51
CA LEU A 166 -5.08 -26.04 6.13
C LEU A 166 -5.56 -25.58 4.75
N CYS A 167 -6.02 -24.36 4.64
CA CYS A 167 -6.30 -23.71 3.38
C CYS A 167 -5.34 -22.54 3.19
N ILE A 168 -4.61 -22.53 2.07
CA ILE A 168 -3.71 -21.44 1.69
C ILE A 168 -4.30 -20.75 0.46
N ILE A 169 -4.50 -19.44 0.55
CA ILE A 169 -5.00 -18.60 -0.54
C ILE A 169 -3.88 -17.62 -0.89
N ASP A 170 -3.37 -17.71 -2.09
CA ASP A 170 -2.23 -16.92 -2.55
C ASP A 170 -2.62 -16.09 -3.78
N ASP A 171 -2.51 -14.78 -3.67
CA ASP A 171 -2.89 -13.80 -4.69
C ASP A 171 -4.23 -14.17 -5.37
N PRO A 172 -5.37 -14.09 -4.64
CA PRO A 172 -6.68 -14.46 -5.18
C PRO A 172 -7.16 -13.55 -6.30
N HIS A 173 -6.55 -12.39 -6.45
CA HIS A 173 -6.85 -11.38 -7.46
C HIS A 173 -5.72 -11.28 -8.50
N SER A 174 -6.11 -11.03 -9.74
CA SER A 174 -5.23 -10.64 -10.84
C SER A 174 -5.52 -9.21 -11.27
N GLU A 175 -4.69 -8.63 -12.12
CA GLU A 175 -4.96 -7.32 -12.71
C GLU A 175 -6.33 -7.27 -13.43
N GLN A 176 -6.68 -8.34 -14.14
CA GLN A 176 -7.99 -8.45 -14.80
C GLN A 176 -9.16 -8.48 -13.80
N THR A 177 -8.98 -9.20 -12.67
CA THR A 177 -9.99 -9.25 -11.61
C THR A 177 -10.14 -7.88 -10.95
N ALA A 178 -9.04 -7.16 -10.74
CA ALA A 178 -9.04 -5.83 -10.13
C ALA A 178 -9.70 -4.76 -11.02
N MET A 179 -9.72 -4.97 -12.33
CA MET A 179 -10.42 -4.09 -13.28
C MET A 179 -11.91 -4.46 -13.48
N SER A 180 -12.35 -5.59 -12.98
CA SER A 180 -13.73 -6.05 -13.09
C SER A 180 -14.61 -5.40 -12.02
N THR A 181 -15.82 -4.97 -12.37
CA THR A 181 -16.79 -4.42 -11.44
C THR A 181 -17.27 -5.42 -10.38
N THR A 182 -17.19 -6.72 -10.66
CA THR A 182 -17.64 -7.81 -9.77
C THR A 182 -16.49 -8.66 -9.23
N GLY A 183 -15.27 -8.48 -9.75
CA GLY A 183 -14.17 -9.42 -9.50
C GLY A 183 -13.77 -9.57 -8.03
N PHE A 184 -13.95 -8.53 -7.22
CA PHE A 184 -13.70 -8.62 -5.78
C PHE A 184 -14.84 -9.34 -5.05
N ASP A 185 -16.09 -9.10 -5.46
CA ASP A 185 -17.26 -9.76 -4.88
C ASP A 185 -17.30 -11.24 -5.27
N ASP A 186 -16.94 -11.60 -6.51
CA ASP A 186 -16.83 -12.98 -6.96
C ASP A 186 -15.80 -13.77 -6.10
N ALA A 187 -14.68 -13.13 -5.74
CA ALA A 187 -13.67 -13.75 -4.85
C ALA A 187 -14.18 -13.91 -3.41
N TRP A 188 -14.95 -12.95 -2.92
CA TRP A 188 -15.61 -13.03 -1.61
C TRP A 188 -16.64 -14.15 -1.56
N ASP A 189 -17.52 -14.23 -2.56
CA ASP A 189 -18.55 -15.27 -2.66
C ASP A 189 -17.91 -16.66 -2.75
N TRP A 190 -16.86 -16.79 -3.54
CA TRP A 190 -16.09 -18.01 -3.60
C TRP A 190 -15.42 -18.38 -2.26
N TYR A 191 -14.83 -17.41 -1.56
CA TYR A 191 -14.22 -17.63 -0.26
C TYR A 191 -15.24 -18.12 0.77
N THR A 192 -16.38 -17.45 0.87
CA THR A 192 -17.42 -17.76 1.85
C THR A 192 -18.16 -19.06 1.52
N GLY A 193 -18.42 -19.33 0.25
CA GLY A 193 -19.11 -20.55 -0.24
C GLY A 193 -18.19 -21.76 -0.36
N GLY A 194 -16.87 -21.56 -0.49
CA GLY A 194 -15.86 -22.61 -0.73
C GLY A 194 -14.89 -22.78 0.44
N PRO A 195 -13.73 -22.12 0.45
CA PRO A 195 -12.64 -22.36 1.39
C PRO A 195 -13.08 -22.36 2.86
N ARG A 196 -13.87 -21.35 3.26
CA ARG A 196 -14.33 -21.23 4.64
C ARG A 196 -15.17 -22.41 5.10
N GLN A 197 -16.03 -22.95 4.22
CA GLN A 197 -16.91 -24.08 4.52
C GLN A 197 -16.20 -25.44 4.43
N ARG A 198 -15.00 -25.50 3.89
CA ARG A 198 -14.23 -26.77 3.72
C ARG A 198 -13.28 -27.05 4.87
N LEU A 199 -13.10 -26.12 5.80
CA LEU A 199 -12.25 -26.36 6.95
C LEU A 199 -12.82 -27.44 7.88
N GLN A 200 -11.95 -28.35 8.26
CA GLN A 200 -12.20 -29.24 9.37
C GLN A 200 -12.24 -28.46 10.72
N PRO A 201 -12.90 -28.97 11.74
CA PRO A 201 -12.82 -28.38 13.08
C PRO A 201 -11.37 -28.17 13.51
N GLY A 202 -11.03 -26.94 13.89
CA GLY A 202 -9.66 -26.54 14.25
C GLY A 202 -8.74 -26.22 13.06
N GLY A 203 -9.22 -26.29 11.83
CA GLY A 203 -8.45 -25.96 10.62
C GLY A 203 -8.11 -24.48 10.52
N SER A 204 -7.05 -24.19 9.76
CA SER A 204 -6.48 -22.86 9.60
C SER A 204 -6.61 -22.35 8.16
N ILE A 205 -6.73 -21.03 8.00
CA ILE A 205 -6.62 -20.35 6.70
C ILE A 205 -5.48 -19.36 6.75
N ILE A 206 -4.65 -19.38 5.71
CA ILE A 206 -3.62 -18.38 5.43
C ILE A 206 -4.00 -17.69 4.13
N LEU A 207 -4.12 -16.37 4.16
CA LEU A 207 -4.24 -15.53 2.98
C LEU A 207 -2.93 -14.76 2.81
N VAL A 208 -2.26 -14.94 1.69
CA VAL A 208 -1.11 -14.11 1.32
C VAL A 208 -1.43 -13.40 0.01
N MET A 209 -1.27 -12.10 -0.04
CA MET A 209 -1.55 -11.36 -1.27
C MET A 209 -0.87 -10.01 -1.31
N THR A 210 -0.82 -9.45 -2.50
CA THR A 210 -0.60 -8.03 -2.73
C THR A 210 -1.95 -7.33 -2.68
N ARG A 211 -2.04 -6.15 -2.06
CA ARG A 211 -3.27 -5.37 -2.01
C ARG A 211 -3.57 -4.75 -3.38
N TRP A 212 -4.84 -4.65 -3.72
CA TRP A 212 -5.30 -4.05 -4.98
C TRP A 212 -6.29 -2.90 -4.75
N ASN A 213 -7.20 -3.10 -3.82
CA ASN A 213 -8.30 -2.18 -3.53
C ASN A 213 -8.78 -2.41 -2.10
N GLU A 214 -9.49 -1.45 -1.52
CA GLU A 214 -10.15 -1.65 -0.22
C GLU A 214 -11.20 -2.77 -0.23
N LYS A 215 -11.76 -3.09 -1.40
CA LYS A 215 -12.74 -4.18 -1.59
C LYS A 215 -12.10 -5.52 -1.91
N ASP A 216 -10.78 -5.62 -2.01
CA ASP A 216 -10.11 -6.90 -2.20
C ASP A 216 -10.40 -7.87 -1.04
N LEU A 217 -10.03 -9.13 -1.19
CA LEU A 217 -10.37 -10.16 -0.20
C LEU A 217 -9.87 -9.79 1.21
N THR A 218 -8.66 -9.23 1.34
CA THR A 218 -8.15 -8.73 2.63
C THR A 218 -9.07 -7.66 3.20
N GLY A 219 -9.43 -6.66 2.41
CA GLY A 219 -10.29 -5.55 2.87
C GLY A 219 -11.68 -6.02 3.28
N GLN A 220 -12.26 -7.01 2.58
CA GLN A 220 -13.56 -7.60 2.95
C GLN A 220 -13.48 -8.41 4.24
N LEU A 221 -12.41 -9.19 4.45
CA LEU A 221 -12.18 -9.95 5.68
C LEU A 221 -11.99 -9.02 6.89
N ILE A 222 -11.18 -7.96 6.76
CA ILE A 222 -10.99 -6.96 7.82
C ILE A 222 -12.31 -6.27 8.16
N ARG A 223 -13.11 -5.88 7.16
CA ARG A 223 -14.43 -5.29 7.39
C ARG A 223 -15.40 -6.26 8.08
N SER A 224 -15.39 -7.53 7.69
CA SER A 224 -16.22 -8.57 8.34
C SER A 224 -15.84 -8.75 9.82
N MET A 225 -14.53 -8.83 10.11
CA MET A 225 -14.00 -8.92 11.47
C MET A 225 -14.38 -7.70 12.33
N ALA A 226 -14.28 -6.50 11.75
CA ALA A 226 -14.60 -5.27 12.48
C ALA A 226 -16.11 -5.09 12.76
N ARG A 227 -16.98 -5.64 11.88
CA ARG A 227 -18.44 -5.53 12.05
C ARG A 227 -19.01 -6.51 13.06
N ASP A 228 -18.45 -7.71 13.16
CA ASP A 228 -18.97 -8.78 14.00
C ASP A 228 -17.84 -9.46 14.80
N PRO A 229 -17.80 -9.30 16.12
CA PRO A 229 -16.82 -9.97 16.98
C PRO A 229 -16.91 -11.51 16.95
N LEU A 230 -18.02 -12.08 16.47
CA LEU A 230 -18.19 -13.53 16.31
C LEU A 230 -17.70 -14.05 14.96
N ALA A 231 -17.40 -13.15 14.02
CA ALA A 231 -16.75 -13.52 12.75
C ALA A 231 -15.33 -14.05 12.99
N ASP A 232 -14.76 -14.70 11.96
CA ASP A 232 -13.35 -15.13 12.02
C ASP A 232 -12.46 -13.92 12.34
N GLN A 233 -11.68 -14.03 13.42
CA GLN A 233 -10.73 -13.00 13.83
C GLN A 233 -9.37 -13.29 13.20
N TRP A 234 -8.88 -12.33 12.42
CA TRP A 234 -7.67 -12.45 11.64
C TRP A 234 -6.51 -11.70 12.27
N GLU A 235 -5.36 -12.34 12.34
CA GLU A 235 -4.10 -11.64 12.56
C GLU A 235 -3.60 -11.14 11.19
N VAL A 236 -3.47 -9.82 11.07
CA VAL A 236 -3.07 -9.17 9.82
C VAL A 236 -1.65 -8.66 9.96
N VAL A 237 -0.80 -9.01 8.99
CA VAL A 237 0.60 -8.57 8.92
C VAL A 237 0.78 -7.91 7.55
N GLU A 238 1.17 -6.64 7.55
CA GLU A 238 1.38 -5.86 6.34
C GLU A 238 2.83 -5.37 6.27
N PHE A 239 3.44 -5.55 5.12
CA PHE A 239 4.80 -5.11 4.86
C PHE A 239 4.79 -4.12 3.69
N PRO A 240 4.98 -2.83 3.94
CA PRO A 240 5.18 -1.86 2.87
C PRO A 240 6.55 -2.08 2.22
N MET A 241 6.70 -1.72 0.96
CA MET A 241 8.01 -1.75 0.27
C MET A 241 8.98 -0.74 0.87
N GLU A 242 8.50 0.48 1.11
CA GLU A 242 9.22 1.59 1.73
C GLU A 242 8.72 1.75 3.16
N LEU A 243 9.63 1.62 4.11
CA LEU A 243 9.35 1.82 5.54
C LEU A 243 9.19 3.32 5.85
N PRO A 244 8.59 3.69 7.00
CA PRO A 244 8.55 5.10 7.43
C PRO A 244 9.92 5.77 7.56
N SER A 245 10.99 4.98 7.70
CA SER A 245 12.38 5.47 7.66
C SER A 245 12.85 5.86 6.24
N GLY A 246 12.09 5.58 5.20
CA GLY A 246 12.48 5.73 3.81
C GLY A 246 13.30 4.56 3.26
N GLU A 247 13.61 3.55 4.06
CA GLU A 247 14.39 2.39 3.63
C GLU A 247 13.48 1.27 3.09
N PRO A 248 14.01 0.40 2.18
CA PRO A 248 13.27 -0.78 1.76
C PRO A 248 13.01 -1.73 2.95
N VAL A 249 11.88 -2.43 2.93
CA VAL A 249 11.58 -3.49 3.93
C VAL A 249 12.57 -4.65 3.87
N TRP A 250 13.24 -4.80 2.74
CA TRP A 250 14.25 -5.85 2.49
C TRP A 250 15.54 -5.27 1.91
N PRO A 251 16.31 -4.49 2.68
CA PRO A 251 17.49 -3.78 2.19
C PRO A 251 18.63 -4.71 1.77
N GLU A 252 18.63 -5.97 2.23
CA GLU A 252 19.62 -6.97 1.81
C GLU A 252 19.43 -7.44 0.35
N TYR A 253 18.29 -7.15 -0.25
CA TYR A 253 17.93 -7.56 -1.62
C TYR A 253 17.55 -6.38 -2.52
N TRP A 254 16.81 -5.38 -2.01
CA TRP A 254 16.38 -4.19 -2.72
C TRP A 254 17.24 -2.99 -2.33
N SER A 255 17.92 -2.38 -3.30
CA SER A 255 18.61 -1.11 -3.08
C SER A 255 17.63 0.08 -3.08
N MET A 256 18.06 1.22 -2.54
CA MET A 256 17.30 2.47 -2.64
C MET A 256 17.14 2.95 -4.09
N GLU A 257 18.12 2.67 -4.94
CA GLU A 257 18.05 2.98 -6.37
C GLU A 257 16.96 2.18 -7.06
N ASP A 258 16.89 0.85 -6.82
CA ASP A 258 15.85 -0.02 -7.35
C ASP A 258 14.45 0.40 -6.87
N LEU A 259 14.32 0.72 -5.56
CA LEU A 259 13.07 1.19 -4.97
C LEU A 259 12.59 2.48 -5.67
N THR A 260 13.47 3.46 -5.81
CA THR A 260 13.17 4.74 -6.45
C THR A 260 12.78 4.54 -7.92
N ALA A 261 13.50 3.68 -8.64
CA ALA A 261 13.20 3.38 -10.04
C ALA A 261 11.82 2.72 -10.21
N VAL A 262 11.47 1.77 -9.34
CA VAL A 262 10.14 1.13 -9.34
C VAL A 262 9.06 2.15 -9.03
N LYS A 263 9.24 2.98 -7.99
CA LYS A 263 8.29 4.01 -7.58
C LYS A 263 8.01 5.03 -8.70
N ALA A 264 9.05 5.43 -9.42
CA ALA A 264 8.93 6.37 -10.55
C ALA A 264 8.29 5.77 -11.81
N SER A 265 8.27 4.43 -11.93
CA SER A 265 7.79 3.73 -13.13
C SER A 265 6.33 3.27 -13.06
N ILE A 266 5.65 3.45 -11.93
CA ILE A 266 4.27 3.00 -11.74
C ILE A 266 3.39 4.14 -11.20
N PRO A 267 2.08 4.14 -11.53
CA PRO A 267 1.16 5.14 -11.02
C PRO A 267 1.11 5.15 -9.48
N PRO A 268 0.98 6.32 -8.83
CA PRO A 268 0.91 6.45 -7.38
C PRO A 268 -0.16 5.56 -6.72
N SER A 269 -1.33 5.40 -7.34
CA SER A 269 -2.37 4.49 -6.86
C SER A 269 -1.94 3.04 -6.80
N LYS A 270 -1.25 2.55 -7.84
CA LYS A 270 -0.68 1.19 -7.86
C LYS A 270 0.45 1.06 -6.84
N TRP A 271 1.29 2.11 -6.69
CA TRP A 271 2.30 2.13 -5.65
C TRP A 271 1.69 2.00 -4.26
N ASN A 272 0.72 2.86 -3.93
CA ASN A 272 0.08 2.86 -2.62
C ASN A 272 -0.62 1.52 -2.33
N ALA A 273 -1.38 0.99 -3.29
CA ALA A 273 -2.07 -0.28 -3.10
C ALA A 273 -1.10 -1.47 -3.03
N GLN A 274 -0.30 -1.68 -4.08
CA GLN A 274 0.43 -2.93 -4.27
C GLN A 274 1.79 -2.95 -3.57
N TYR A 275 2.44 -1.80 -3.44
CA TYR A 275 3.78 -1.71 -2.83
C TYR A 275 3.73 -1.23 -1.38
N GLN A 276 2.85 -0.29 -1.06
CA GLN A 276 2.68 0.19 0.32
C GLN A 276 1.58 -0.55 1.10
N GLN A 277 0.86 -1.48 0.47
CA GLN A 277 -0.26 -2.24 1.03
C GLN A 277 -1.39 -1.35 1.57
N ASN A 278 -1.48 -0.12 1.09
CA ASN A 278 -2.47 0.88 1.50
C ASN A 278 -3.33 1.30 0.30
N PRO A 279 -4.31 0.47 -0.13
CA PRO A 279 -5.21 0.83 -1.21
C PRO A 279 -6.17 1.93 -0.76
N THR A 280 -6.31 2.96 -1.57
CA THR A 280 -7.28 4.02 -1.37
C THR A 280 -8.63 3.61 -1.98
N GLY A 281 -9.72 3.84 -1.23
CA GLY A 281 -11.08 3.52 -1.69
C GLY A 281 -11.68 4.66 -2.51
N GLU A 282 -12.08 4.35 -3.73
CA GLU A 282 -12.77 5.34 -4.60
C GLU A 282 -14.19 5.67 -4.14
N GLU A 283 -14.88 4.74 -3.47
CA GLU A 283 -16.29 4.95 -3.08
C GLU A 283 -16.51 5.93 -1.94
N ASN A 284 -15.52 6.13 -1.07
CA ASN A 284 -15.58 7.10 0.02
C ASN A 284 -14.85 8.40 -0.32
N SER A 285 -14.28 8.49 -1.51
CA SER A 285 -13.63 9.70 -1.99
C SER A 285 -14.65 10.78 -2.27
N ILE A 286 -14.42 11.96 -1.68
CA ILE A 286 -15.26 13.14 -1.96
C ILE A 286 -14.92 13.72 -3.33
N LEU A 287 -13.65 13.63 -3.72
CA LEU A 287 -13.14 14.10 -5.02
C LEU A 287 -12.72 12.87 -5.84
N LYS A 288 -13.62 12.43 -6.73
CA LYS A 288 -13.36 11.22 -7.52
C LYS A 288 -12.31 11.47 -8.60
N ARG A 289 -11.40 10.50 -8.78
CA ARG A 289 -10.35 10.56 -9.81
C ARG A 289 -10.91 10.79 -11.22
N GLU A 290 -12.02 10.16 -11.57
CA GLU A 290 -12.70 10.28 -12.87
C GLU A 290 -13.24 11.67 -13.19
N TRP A 291 -13.33 12.57 -12.21
CA TRP A 291 -13.80 13.95 -12.41
C TRP A 291 -12.71 14.88 -12.92
N TRP A 292 -11.45 14.51 -12.76
CA TRP A 292 -10.31 15.28 -13.22
C TRP A 292 -10.17 15.15 -14.75
N LYS A 293 -10.15 16.28 -15.45
CA LYS A 293 -9.92 16.29 -16.90
C LYS A 293 -8.44 16.32 -17.19
N VAL A 294 -8.00 15.49 -18.12
CA VAL A 294 -6.60 15.45 -18.53
C VAL A 294 -6.39 16.41 -19.71
N TRP A 295 -5.36 17.24 -19.59
CA TRP A 295 -4.89 18.11 -20.64
C TRP A 295 -3.77 17.40 -21.41
N ASP A 296 -4.08 16.94 -22.61
CA ASP A 296 -3.22 16.09 -23.46
C ASP A 296 -2.34 16.87 -24.46
N LYS A 297 -2.24 18.20 -24.29
CA LYS A 297 -1.43 19.04 -25.19
C LYS A 297 -0.10 19.39 -24.55
N ASP A 298 0.96 19.46 -25.38
CA ASP A 298 2.31 19.82 -24.97
C ASP A 298 2.47 21.27 -24.48
N SER A 299 1.50 22.14 -24.78
CA SER A 299 1.53 23.57 -24.40
C SER A 299 0.40 23.92 -23.43
N VAL A 300 0.72 24.73 -22.44
CA VAL A 300 -0.26 25.32 -21.54
C VAL A 300 -1.28 26.16 -22.35
N PRO A 301 -2.59 26.11 -22.03
CA PRO A 301 -3.58 26.96 -22.71
C PRO A 301 -3.30 28.44 -22.45
N HIS A 302 -3.94 29.33 -23.23
CA HIS A 302 -3.91 30.75 -22.93
C HIS A 302 -4.60 31.00 -21.58
N LEU A 303 -3.87 31.57 -20.63
CA LEU A 303 -4.33 31.82 -19.27
C LEU A 303 -4.87 33.25 -19.15
N GLU A 304 -6.00 33.39 -18.46
CA GLU A 304 -6.56 34.68 -18.09
C GLU A 304 -5.84 35.26 -16.86
N TYR A 305 -5.58 34.37 -15.86
CA TYR A 305 -4.82 34.67 -14.68
C TYR A 305 -4.34 33.40 -13.97
N VAL A 306 -3.41 33.59 -13.02
CA VAL A 306 -2.80 32.49 -12.27
C VAL A 306 -3.03 32.69 -10.77
N ILE A 307 -3.35 31.62 -10.06
CA ILE A 307 -3.52 31.58 -8.61
C ILE A 307 -2.45 30.64 -8.04
N GLN A 308 -1.77 31.06 -7.00
CA GLN A 308 -0.97 30.14 -6.17
C GLN A 308 -1.59 29.99 -4.79
N SER A 309 -1.59 28.78 -4.28
CA SER A 309 -2.12 28.45 -2.95
C SER A 309 -1.10 27.66 -2.15
N TYR A 310 -1.00 27.99 -0.88
CA TYR A 310 0.01 27.47 0.04
C TYR A 310 -0.64 26.89 1.28
N ASP A 311 -0.38 25.63 1.56
CA ASP A 311 -0.51 25.06 2.91
C ASP A 311 0.89 24.90 3.50
N THR A 312 1.11 25.44 4.70
CA THR A 312 2.47 25.60 5.24
C THR A 312 2.67 24.90 6.57
N ALA A 313 3.77 24.15 6.67
CA ALA A 313 4.32 23.60 7.91
C ALA A 313 5.82 23.95 8.00
N PHE A 314 6.32 24.30 9.20
CA PHE A 314 7.72 24.70 9.38
C PHE A 314 8.49 23.66 10.16
N SER A 315 8.74 22.50 9.60
CA SER A 315 9.58 21.52 10.28
C SER A 315 10.21 20.54 9.31
N LYS A 316 11.52 20.30 9.47
CA LYS A 316 12.27 19.24 8.77
C LYS A 316 12.18 17.88 9.46
N LYS A 317 11.46 17.77 10.58
CA LYS A 317 11.36 16.49 11.31
C LYS A 317 10.55 15.48 10.48
N GLU A 318 10.98 14.24 10.44
CA GLU A 318 10.29 13.14 9.74
C GLU A 318 8.82 12.94 10.17
N SER A 319 8.47 13.38 11.38
CA SER A 319 7.12 13.32 11.94
C SER A 319 6.30 14.58 11.73
N ALA A 320 6.78 15.56 10.94
CA ALA A 320 6.08 16.82 10.69
C ALA A 320 5.29 16.77 9.38
N ASP A 321 4.19 17.54 9.32
CA ASP A 321 3.40 17.74 8.12
C ASP A 321 4.25 18.36 7.00
N TYR A 322 3.86 18.11 5.76
CA TYR A 322 4.50 18.73 4.61
C TYR A 322 4.01 20.16 4.43
N SER A 323 4.79 20.96 3.69
CA SER A 323 4.28 22.16 3.05
C SER A 323 3.92 21.85 1.61
N ALA A 324 2.79 22.35 1.14
CA ALA A 324 2.30 22.16 -0.21
C ALA A 324 2.06 23.50 -0.90
N ILE A 325 2.46 23.60 -2.17
CA ILE A 325 2.25 24.75 -3.04
C ILE A 325 1.60 24.24 -4.32
N THR A 326 0.40 24.75 -4.64
CA THR A 326 -0.26 24.44 -5.91
C THR A 326 -0.44 25.71 -6.73
N THR A 327 -0.17 25.65 -8.03
CA THR A 327 -0.33 26.75 -8.98
C THR A 327 -1.38 26.39 -10.00
N TRP A 328 -2.36 27.27 -10.18
CA TRP A 328 -3.53 27.05 -11.00
C TRP A 328 -3.69 28.18 -12.01
N GLY A 329 -3.91 27.82 -13.27
CA GLY A 329 -4.25 28.76 -14.34
C GLY A 329 -5.75 28.74 -14.62
N VAL A 330 -6.34 29.90 -14.81
CA VAL A 330 -7.73 30.03 -15.28
C VAL A 330 -7.72 30.27 -16.78
N PHE A 331 -8.52 29.51 -17.52
CA PHE A 331 -8.55 29.54 -18.97
C PHE A 331 -9.95 29.22 -19.53
N TYR A 332 -10.17 29.55 -20.79
CA TYR A 332 -11.38 29.16 -21.50
C TYR A 332 -11.07 28.01 -22.46
N PRO A 333 -11.67 26.83 -22.29
CA PRO A 333 -11.41 25.68 -23.16
C PRO A 333 -11.90 25.87 -24.62
N ASN A 334 -12.91 26.74 -24.82
CA ASN A 334 -13.41 27.14 -26.15
C ASN A 334 -13.69 28.64 -26.14
N GLU A 335 -13.12 29.40 -27.08
CA GLU A 335 -13.26 30.85 -27.19
C GLU A 335 -14.72 31.35 -27.36
N SER A 336 -15.66 30.49 -27.69
CA SER A 336 -17.00 30.91 -28.07
C SER A 336 -18.16 30.40 -27.22
N ARG A 337 -18.00 29.40 -26.32
CA ARG A 337 -19.08 28.90 -25.46
C ARG A 337 -18.54 28.11 -24.27
N GLY A 338 -18.61 28.64 -23.09
CA GLY A 338 -18.29 27.94 -21.82
C GLY A 338 -17.82 28.93 -20.77
N GLY A 339 -18.00 28.58 -19.48
CA GLY A 339 -17.39 29.32 -18.37
C GLY A 339 -15.89 29.09 -18.32
N PRO A 340 -15.16 29.91 -17.52
CA PRO A 340 -13.74 29.70 -17.28
C PRO A 340 -13.51 28.38 -16.54
N ASN A 341 -12.41 27.69 -16.86
CA ASN A 341 -11.98 26.45 -16.24
C ASN A 341 -10.64 26.67 -15.54
N LEU A 342 -10.25 25.70 -14.70
CA LEU A 342 -8.95 25.70 -14.01
C LEU A 342 -8.07 24.59 -14.57
N ILE A 343 -6.78 24.89 -14.70
CA ILE A 343 -5.76 23.90 -15.02
C ILE A 343 -4.64 23.95 -13.98
N LEU A 344 -4.23 22.79 -13.46
CA LEU A 344 -3.08 22.67 -12.60
C LEU A 344 -1.80 22.94 -13.45
N LEU A 345 -1.00 23.91 -13.03
CA LEU A 345 0.23 24.32 -13.72
C LEU A 345 1.48 23.78 -13.04
N ASP A 346 1.44 23.68 -11.69
CA ASP A 346 2.57 23.19 -10.88
C ASP A 346 2.07 22.69 -9.52
N SER A 347 2.77 21.72 -8.96
CA SER A 347 2.53 21.19 -7.63
C SER A 347 3.85 20.87 -6.97
N LYS A 348 4.10 21.47 -5.80
CA LYS A 348 5.32 21.23 -5.00
C LYS A 348 4.92 20.79 -3.60
N LYS A 349 5.52 19.74 -3.12
CA LYS A 349 5.35 19.22 -1.77
C LYS A 349 6.72 18.92 -1.16
N GLY A 350 6.95 19.37 0.08
CA GLY A 350 8.24 19.16 0.72
C GLY A 350 8.24 19.52 2.19
N ARG A 351 9.26 19.05 2.90
CA ARG A 351 9.54 19.43 4.29
C ARG A 351 10.66 20.45 4.29
N TRP A 352 10.27 21.72 4.31
CA TRP A 352 11.19 22.86 4.28
C TRP A 352 11.23 23.55 5.64
N ASP A 353 12.41 24.02 6.03
CA ASP A 353 12.47 25.04 7.08
C ASP A 353 12.03 26.40 6.52
N PHE A 354 11.83 27.38 7.42
CA PHE A 354 11.30 28.67 7.00
C PHE A 354 12.14 29.40 5.92
N PRO A 355 13.48 29.45 5.99
CA PRO A 355 14.30 30.05 4.95
C PRO A 355 14.13 29.35 3.58
N GLU A 356 14.13 28.02 3.57
CA GLU A 356 13.95 27.21 2.35
C GLU A 356 12.55 27.41 1.76
N LEU A 357 11.50 27.33 2.59
CA LEU A 357 10.14 27.55 2.15
C LEU A 357 9.95 28.94 1.53
N LYS A 358 10.56 29.98 2.12
CA LYS A 358 10.55 31.33 1.58
C LYS A 358 11.22 31.41 0.20
N GLU A 359 12.35 30.70 0.02
CA GLU A 359 13.05 30.67 -1.27
C GLU A 359 12.21 29.92 -2.32
N VAL A 360 11.67 28.73 -1.98
CA VAL A 360 10.79 27.95 -2.87
C VAL A 360 9.55 28.75 -3.26
N ALA A 361 8.93 29.46 -2.33
CA ALA A 361 7.77 30.31 -2.56
C ALA A 361 8.11 31.50 -3.50
N TYR A 362 9.24 32.15 -3.26
CA TYR A 362 9.69 33.28 -4.10
C TYR A 362 10.01 32.81 -5.53
N GLU A 363 10.69 31.69 -5.70
CA GLU A 363 10.99 31.13 -7.02
C GLU A 363 9.71 30.72 -7.76
N ALA A 364 8.75 30.07 -7.07
CA ALA A 364 7.47 29.70 -7.65
C ALA A 364 6.67 30.95 -8.08
N TYR A 365 6.63 31.98 -7.25
CA TYR A 365 6.01 33.25 -7.59
C TYR A 365 6.66 33.88 -8.82
N LYS A 366 7.99 34.00 -8.84
CA LYS A 366 8.73 34.61 -9.93
C LYS A 366 8.58 33.87 -11.26
N PHE A 367 8.42 32.53 -11.21
CA PHE A 367 8.27 31.71 -12.41
C PHE A 367 6.88 31.82 -13.02
N TRP A 368 5.83 31.81 -12.18
CA TRP A 368 4.44 31.75 -12.63
C TRP A 368 3.76 33.10 -12.67
N ASP A 369 4.32 34.13 -12.04
CA ASP A 369 3.81 35.52 -11.93
C ASP A 369 2.29 35.56 -11.60
N PRO A 370 1.85 34.90 -10.50
CA PRO A 370 0.44 34.82 -10.17
C PRO A 370 -0.14 36.16 -9.72
N GLU A 371 -1.36 36.46 -10.13
CA GLU A 371 -2.11 37.64 -9.69
C GLU A 371 -2.55 37.51 -8.24
N THR A 372 -2.64 36.29 -7.71
CA THR A 372 -3.05 36.06 -6.32
C THR A 372 -2.23 34.93 -5.71
N VAL A 373 -1.66 35.17 -4.55
CA VAL A 373 -1.01 34.19 -3.69
C VAL A 373 -1.88 34.03 -2.43
N ILE A 374 -2.32 32.80 -2.14
CA ILE A 374 -3.19 32.47 -1.01
C ILE A 374 -2.37 31.70 0.01
N ILE A 375 -2.37 32.13 1.26
CA ILE A 375 -1.69 31.45 2.38
C ILE A 375 -2.68 31.28 3.52
N GLU A 376 -2.80 30.08 4.09
CA GLU A 376 -3.66 29.88 5.25
C GLU A 376 -3.13 30.67 6.48
N ALA A 377 -4.00 31.43 7.12
CA ALA A 377 -3.70 32.23 8.30
C ALA A 377 -3.57 31.36 9.56
N LYS A 378 -2.68 30.37 9.54
CA LYS A 378 -2.25 29.59 10.71
C LYS A 378 -0.94 30.16 11.27
N ALA A 379 -0.54 29.69 12.45
CA ALA A 379 0.72 30.12 13.09
C ALA A 379 1.95 29.95 12.17
N SER A 380 1.92 28.99 11.26
CA SER A 380 2.95 28.76 10.26
C SER A 380 2.86 29.66 9.01
N GLY A 381 1.66 30.05 8.57
CA GLY A 381 1.46 30.88 7.37
C GLY A 381 1.76 32.37 7.58
N MET A 382 1.52 32.90 8.78
CA MET A 382 1.68 34.31 9.06
C MET A 382 3.10 34.88 8.86
N PRO A 383 4.18 34.22 9.34
CA PRO A 383 5.54 34.67 9.06
C PRO A 383 5.88 34.71 7.56
N LEU A 384 5.43 33.71 6.80
CA LEU A 384 5.64 33.66 5.36
C LEU A 384 4.88 34.77 4.65
N THR A 385 3.63 35.03 5.05
CA THR A 385 2.81 36.14 4.55
C THR A 385 3.53 37.49 4.71
N HIS A 386 4.05 37.78 5.90
CA HIS A 386 4.77 39.03 6.15
C HIS A 386 6.02 39.19 5.28
N GLU A 387 6.81 38.11 5.16
CA GLU A 387 8.03 38.15 4.34
C GLU A 387 7.71 38.35 2.85
N LEU A 388 6.73 37.63 2.31
CA LEU A 388 6.37 37.72 0.90
C LEU A 388 5.74 39.08 0.59
N ARG A 389 4.90 39.65 1.48
CA ARG A 389 4.36 41.03 1.34
C ARG A 389 5.47 42.06 1.35
N ASN A 390 6.48 41.95 2.22
CA ASN A 390 7.65 42.82 2.23
C ASN A 390 8.46 42.76 0.93
N MET A 391 8.37 41.64 0.20
CA MET A 391 8.98 41.45 -1.12
C MET A 391 8.09 41.97 -2.27
N GLY A 392 6.93 42.56 -1.96
CA GLY A 392 5.98 43.11 -2.93
C GLY A 392 5.04 42.06 -3.56
N ILE A 393 4.94 40.88 -2.99
CA ILE A 393 4.07 39.80 -3.48
C ILE A 393 2.64 40.00 -2.96
N PRO A 394 1.60 39.93 -3.82
CA PRO A 394 0.20 40.12 -3.44
C PRO A 394 -0.35 38.89 -2.71
N VAL A 395 -0.09 38.77 -1.41
CA VAL A 395 -0.56 37.69 -0.57
C VAL A 395 -1.90 38.00 0.05
N VAL A 396 -2.85 37.06 -0.12
CA VAL A 396 -4.15 37.05 0.54
C VAL A 396 -4.14 35.93 1.59
N ASN A 397 -4.58 36.27 2.81
CA ASN A 397 -4.69 35.27 3.86
C ASN A 397 -6.02 34.53 3.75
N PHE A 398 -5.97 33.22 3.82
CA PHE A 398 -7.14 32.39 3.92
C PHE A 398 -7.40 32.03 5.38
N THR A 399 -8.52 32.48 5.93
CA THR A 399 -8.92 32.15 7.30
C THR A 399 -10.13 31.21 7.28
N PRO A 400 -10.00 29.94 7.70
CA PRO A 400 -11.14 29.05 7.80
C PRO A 400 -12.16 29.60 8.81
N SER A 401 -13.42 29.79 8.38
CA SER A 401 -14.48 30.23 9.29
C SER A 401 -14.83 29.14 10.31
N ARG A 402 -15.25 29.57 11.54
CA ARG A 402 -15.71 28.62 12.58
C ARG A 402 -16.92 27.83 12.07
N GLY A 403 -16.79 26.49 12.01
CA GLY A 403 -17.82 25.57 11.48
C GLY A 403 -17.58 25.13 10.02
N ASN A 404 -16.56 25.65 9.35
CA ASN A 404 -16.14 25.19 8.02
C ASN A 404 -14.95 24.24 8.19
N ASP A 405 -15.22 23.02 8.62
CA ASP A 405 -14.21 21.98 8.75
C ASP A 405 -13.64 21.61 7.38
N LYS A 406 -12.52 20.91 7.36
CA LYS A 406 -11.83 20.48 6.15
C LYS A 406 -12.73 19.70 5.21
N LEU A 407 -13.57 18.81 5.76
CA LEU A 407 -14.55 18.01 5.00
C LEU A 407 -15.54 18.90 4.26
N SER A 408 -16.12 19.91 4.94
CA SER A 408 -17.06 20.86 4.32
C SER A 408 -16.42 21.67 3.20
N ARG A 409 -15.15 22.07 3.36
CA ARG A 409 -14.39 22.76 2.31
C ARG A 409 -14.21 21.89 1.07
N VAL A 410 -13.78 20.63 1.24
CA VAL A 410 -13.64 19.69 0.12
C VAL A 410 -14.98 19.43 -0.56
N HIS A 411 -16.06 19.23 0.18
CA HIS A 411 -17.40 19.11 -0.40
C HIS A 411 -17.83 20.35 -1.20
N SER A 412 -17.38 21.55 -0.79
CA SER A 412 -17.72 22.79 -1.48
C SER A 412 -17.13 22.91 -2.88
N ILE A 413 -15.96 22.27 -3.13
CA ILE A 413 -15.29 22.30 -4.44
C ILE A 413 -15.63 21.08 -5.31
N ALA A 414 -16.17 20.02 -4.75
CA ALA A 414 -16.53 18.79 -5.48
C ALA A 414 -17.39 19.06 -6.75
N PRO A 415 -18.38 19.97 -6.74
CA PRO A 415 -19.15 20.29 -7.95
C PRO A 415 -18.33 20.88 -9.11
N LEU A 416 -17.21 21.54 -8.85
CA LEU A 416 -16.32 22.04 -9.91
C LEU A 416 -15.63 20.88 -10.64
N LEU A 417 -15.19 19.89 -9.89
CA LEU A 417 -14.57 18.68 -10.46
C LEU A 417 -15.61 17.83 -11.18
N GLU A 418 -16.76 17.58 -10.54
CA GLU A 418 -17.85 16.77 -11.12
C GLU A 418 -18.36 17.37 -12.44
N SER A 419 -18.41 18.71 -12.56
CA SER A 419 -18.79 19.38 -13.80
C SER A 419 -17.68 19.38 -14.88
N GLY A 420 -16.50 18.82 -14.58
CA GLY A 420 -15.37 18.76 -15.50
C GLY A 420 -14.69 20.10 -15.78
N MET A 421 -14.73 21.01 -14.82
CA MET A 421 -14.11 22.35 -14.93
C MET A 421 -12.64 22.37 -14.47
N VAL A 422 -12.14 21.28 -13.86
CA VAL A 422 -10.78 21.19 -13.31
C VAL A 422 -9.97 20.24 -14.17
N TRP A 423 -8.82 20.74 -14.65
CA TRP A 423 -7.92 20.05 -15.55
C TRP A 423 -6.55 19.84 -14.92
N VAL A 424 -5.90 18.76 -15.27
CA VAL A 424 -4.52 18.44 -14.86
C VAL A 424 -3.71 18.06 -16.11
N PRO A 425 -2.41 18.34 -16.17
CA PRO A 425 -1.57 17.85 -17.24
C PRO A 425 -1.36 16.35 -17.12
N ASP A 426 -1.09 15.69 -18.25
CA ASP A 426 -0.65 14.29 -18.28
C ASP A 426 0.82 14.20 -17.82
N ALA A 427 1.01 14.24 -16.50
CA ALA A 427 2.33 14.26 -15.86
C ALA A 427 2.30 13.58 -14.47
N SER A 428 3.33 12.79 -14.17
CA SER A 428 3.40 12.00 -12.93
C SER A 428 3.34 12.85 -11.65
N TRP A 429 3.83 14.10 -11.67
CA TRP A 429 3.73 15.00 -10.53
C TRP A 429 2.30 15.51 -10.29
N ALA A 430 1.48 15.61 -11.35
CA ALA A 430 0.06 15.96 -11.23
C ALA A 430 -0.76 14.78 -10.69
N ASP A 431 -0.37 13.54 -11.03
CA ASP A 431 -0.98 12.33 -10.49
C ASP A 431 -0.86 12.26 -8.96
N GLU A 432 0.23 12.72 -8.36
CA GLU A 432 0.39 12.75 -6.90
C GLU A 432 -0.70 13.58 -6.23
N LEU A 433 -1.01 14.76 -6.77
CA LEU A 433 -2.08 15.62 -6.28
C LEU A 433 -3.46 14.97 -6.45
N VAL A 434 -3.74 14.40 -7.61
CA VAL A 434 -5.01 13.71 -7.90
C VAL A 434 -5.21 12.55 -6.93
N GLU A 435 -4.16 11.76 -6.67
CA GLU A 435 -4.20 10.62 -5.75
C GLU A 435 -4.46 11.06 -4.31
N GLU A 436 -3.77 12.10 -3.82
CA GLU A 436 -3.98 12.61 -2.48
C GLU A 436 -5.41 13.17 -2.31
N CYS A 437 -5.91 13.89 -3.31
CA CYS A 437 -7.30 14.36 -3.33
C CYS A 437 -8.31 13.21 -3.37
N ALA A 438 -8.05 12.17 -4.15
CA ALA A 438 -8.92 11.00 -4.24
C ALA A 438 -8.88 10.13 -2.98
N ALA A 439 -7.78 10.13 -2.24
CA ALA A 439 -7.63 9.41 -0.98
C ALA A 439 -8.33 10.10 0.20
N PHE A 440 -8.61 11.40 0.10
CA PHE A 440 -9.23 12.16 1.19
C PHE A 440 -10.69 11.71 1.44
N PRO A 441 -11.16 11.53 2.71
CA PRO A 441 -10.49 11.88 3.98
C PRO A 441 -9.62 10.79 4.59
N ASN A 442 -9.43 9.65 3.95
CA ASN A 442 -8.76 8.47 4.52
C ASN A 442 -7.26 8.38 4.16
N GLY A 443 -6.73 9.34 3.40
CA GLY A 443 -5.31 9.42 3.03
C GLY A 443 -4.40 9.69 4.22
N GLU A 444 -3.14 9.28 4.13
CA GLU A 444 -2.11 9.52 5.15
C GLU A 444 -1.70 11.01 5.20
N HIS A 445 -1.78 11.70 4.07
CA HIS A 445 -1.44 13.10 3.90
C HIS A 445 -2.60 13.85 3.23
N ASP A 446 -2.72 15.13 3.54
CA ASP A 446 -3.79 15.98 3.05
C ASP A 446 -3.35 17.45 2.76
N ASP A 447 -2.03 17.64 2.67
CA ASP A 447 -1.43 18.96 2.44
C ASP A 447 -1.74 19.51 1.04
N LEU A 448 -1.68 18.63 0.01
CA LEU A 448 -2.09 18.99 -1.35
C LEU A 448 -3.60 19.20 -1.46
N VAL A 449 -4.40 18.48 -0.67
CA VAL A 449 -5.85 18.68 -0.60
C VAL A 449 -6.18 20.07 -0.06
N ASP A 450 -5.52 20.51 1.02
CA ASP A 450 -5.75 21.82 1.60
C ASP A 450 -5.36 22.93 0.64
N SER A 451 -4.17 22.86 0.04
CA SER A 451 -3.71 23.82 -0.95
C SER A 451 -4.64 23.90 -2.17
N THR A 452 -5.07 22.74 -2.71
CA THR A 452 -6.01 22.66 -3.82
C THR A 452 -7.37 23.27 -3.45
N THR A 453 -7.89 22.89 -2.28
CA THR A 453 -9.21 23.36 -1.82
C THR A 453 -9.25 24.88 -1.69
N GLN A 454 -8.21 25.49 -1.14
CA GLN A 454 -8.11 26.94 -1.01
C GLN A 454 -8.13 27.64 -2.39
N ALA A 455 -7.35 27.13 -3.36
CA ALA A 455 -7.31 27.70 -4.71
C ALA A 455 -8.67 27.59 -5.41
N LEU A 456 -9.31 26.41 -5.37
CA LEU A 456 -10.60 26.18 -6.03
C LEU A 456 -11.74 26.95 -5.35
N MET A 457 -11.72 27.09 -4.02
CA MET A 457 -12.68 27.92 -3.31
C MET A 457 -12.54 29.39 -3.72
N ARG A 458 -11.31 29.92 -3.82
CA ARG A 458 -11.05 31.28 -4.26
C ARG A 458 -11.58 31.53 -5.67
N TYR A 459 -11.33 30.61 -6.58
CA TYR A 459 -11.90 30.65 -7.92
C TYR A 459 -13.44 30.72 -7.90
N ARG A 460 -14.09 29.85 -7.10
CA ARG A 460 -15.54 29.77 -6.99
C ARG A 460 -16.17 31.08 -6.45
N GLN A 461 -15.47 31.78 -5.59
CA GLN A 461 -15.91 33.07 -5.01
C GLN A 461 -15.77 34.24 -5.97
N GLY A 462 -15.32 34.04 -7.19
CA GLY A 462 -15.13 35.12 -8.18
C GLY A 462 -13.87 35.90 -7.95
N ASN A 463 -12.75 35.32 -8.12
CA ASN A 463 -11.41 35.73 -7.75
C ASN A 463 -10.92 37.09 -8.28
N PHE A 464 -11.68 37.75 -9.14
CA PHE A 464 -11.36 39.08 -9.69
C PHE A 464 -11.76 40.22 -8.76
N VAL A 465 -12.51 39.94 -7.72
CA VAL A 465 -13.03 40.96 -6.80
C VAL A 465 -12.40 40.71 -5.44
N GLN A 466 -11.83 41.78 -4.87
CA GLN A 466 -11.47 41.81 -3.46
C GLN A 466 -12.71 41.40 -2.65
N LEU A 467 -12.59 40.33 -1.86
CA LEU A 467 -13.70 39.91 -1.00
C LEU A 467 -13.74 40.83 0.23
N PRO A 468 -14.94 41.08 0.80
CA PRO A 468 -15.03 41.83 2.08
C PRO A 468 -14.20 41.19 3.21
N SER A 469 -13.90 39.88 3.14
CA SER A 469 -13.01 39.17 4.06
C SER A 469 -11.52 39.53 3.86
N ASP A 470 -11.14 40.04 2.70
CA ASP A 470 -9.76 40.46 2.42
C ASP A 470 -9.49 41.85 3.05
N ASP A 471 -10.52 42.66 3.23
CA ASP A 471 -10.44 44.02 3.82
C ASP A 471 -10.54 43.99 5.36
N PHE A 472 -11.10 42.96 5.96
CA PHE A 472 -11.31 42.88 7.41
C PHE A 472 -10.01 42.81 8.23
N GLU A 473 -8.92 42.29 7.68
CA GLU A 473 -7.63 42.21 8.38
C GLU A 473 -6.91 43.54 8.40
N ASP A 474 -7.05 44.38 7.35
CA ASP A 474 -6.44 45.70 7.30
C ASP A 474 -7.18 46.70 8.22
N GLU A 475 -8.48 46.54 8.47
CA GLU A 475 -9.24 47.38 9.42
C GLU A 475 -8.91 47.06 10.89
N ASP A 476 -8.65 45.78 11.23
CA ASP A 476 -8.26 45.40 12.60
C ASP A 476 -6.83 45.85 12.93
N GLU A 477 -5.90 45.84 11.97
CA GLU A 477 -4.56 46.44 12.17
C GLU A 477 -4.63 47.97 12.32
N MET A 478 -5.49 48.67 11.56
CA MET A 478 -5.71 50.13 11.72
C MET A 478 -6.40 50.47 13.04
N ARG A 479 -7.35 49.64 13.54
CA ARG A 479 -7.99 49.86 14.84
C ARG A 479 -7.03 49.69 16.01
N VAL A 480 -6.10 48.71 15.92
CA VAL A 480 -5.07 48.54 16.94
C VAL A 480 -4.09 49.70 16.97
N THR A 481 -3.77 50.30 15.81
CA THR A 481 -2.85 51.45 15.71
C THR A 481 -3.49 52.74 16.24
N VAL A 482 -4.80 52.93 16.04
CA VAL A 482 -5.55 54.10 16.56
C VAL A 482 -5.81 54.04 18.08
N ALA A 483 -5.90 52.83 18.67
CA ALA A 483 -6.09 52.66 20.11
C ALA A 483 -4.83 52.99 20.95
N TYR A 484 -3.66 53.12 20.33
CA TYR A 484 -2.40 53.45 21.01
C TYR A 484 -2.08 54.97 21.04
N TYR A 485 -2.86 55.83 20.34
CA TYR A 485 -2.66 57.30 20.27
C TYR A 485 -3.87 58.09 20.71
N GLY A 486 -4.80 57.50 21.46
CA GLY A 486 -5.94 58.17 22.07
C GLY A 486 -5.84 58.28 23.59
#